data_0e9c01ab2db92e54d4246e7f44577471
#
_entry.id   0e9c01ab2db92e54d4246e7f44577471
#
_cell.length_a   1.000
_cell.length_b   1.000
_cell.length_c   1.000
_cell.angle_alpha   90.00
_cell.angle_beta   90.00
_cell.angle_gamma   90.00
#
_symmetry.space_group_name_H-M   'P 1'
#
loop_
_entity.id
_entity.type
_entity.pdbx_description
1 polymer ?
#
loop_
_entity_poly.entity_id
_entity_poly.type
_entity_poly.pdbx_seq_one_letter_code
_entity_poly.pdbx_strand_id
1 'polypeptide(L)' 'MLAYSYMDVYIPRDTSREAARQMLTEHAEYGQWELARVRLYPDGSRHVRLRRKIIRVQRTL' A
#
# COMPACT_ATOMS: atom_id res chain seq x y z
N MET A 1 0.58 2.52 -21.96
CA MET A 1 1.01 1.33 -21.23
C MET A 1 0.79 1.55 -19.74
N LEU A 2 0.06 0.64 -19.12
CA LEU A 2 -0.21 0.70 -17.68
C LEU A 2 0.91 -0.03 -16.94
N ALA A 3 1.56 0.70 -16.04
CA ALA A 3 2.55 0.13 -15.15
C ALA A 3 2.10 0.36 -13.70
N TYR A 4 2.57 -0.48 -12.79
CA TYR A 4 2.28 -0.33 -11.37
C TYR A 4 3.59 -0.15 -10.61
N SER A 5 3.55 0.74 -9.62
CA SER A 5 4.58 0.84 -8.60
C SER A 5 4.11 0.12 -7.36
N TYR A 6 5.00 -0.58 -6.68
CA TYR A 6 4.67 -1.35 -5.47
C TYR A 6 5.43 -0.81 -4.28
N MET A 7 4.78 -0.86 -3.13
CA MET A 7 5.38 -0.46 -1.87
C MET A 7 4.96 -1.45 -0.78
N ASP A 8 5.90 -1.86 0.05
CA ASP A 8 5.62 -2.76 1.16
C ASP A 8 5.57 -1.99 2.46
N VAL A 9 4.54 -2.26 3.26
CA VAL A 9 4.36 -1.68 4.59
C VAL A 9 4.34 -2.80 5.61
N TYR A 10 5.23 -2.72 6.59
CA TYR A 10 5.27 -3.67 7.69
C TYR A 10 4.46 -3.12 8.85
N ILE A 11 3.52 -3.92 9.35
CA ILE A 11 2.70 -3.57 10.51
C ILE A 11 3.06 -4.49 11.65
N PRO A 12 3.70 -3.97 12.72
CA PRO A 12 4.06 -4.78 13.88
C PRO A 12 2.84 -5.38 14.56
N ARG A 13 3.04 -6.50 15.26
CA ARG A 13 1.97 -7.23 15.94
C ARG A 13 1.24 -6.40 16.99
N ASP A 14 1.94 -5.44 17.62
CA ASP A 14 1.38 -4.59 18.67
C ASP A 14 0.65 -3.37 18.16
N THR A 15 0.57 -3.21 16.85
CA THR A 15 -0.19 -2.13 16.25
C THR A 15 -1.68 -2.45 16.33
N SER A 16 -2.46 -1.52 16.87
CA SER A 16 -3.91 -1.70 16.95
C SER A 16 -4.52 -1.74 15.55
N ARG A 17 -5.68 -2.40 15.45
CA ARG A 17 -6.42 -2.46 14.18
C ARG A 17 -6.71 -1.06 13.65
N GLU A 18 -7.07 -0.14 14.55
CA GLU A 18 -7.41 1.22 14.18
C GLU A 18 -6.20 1.99 13.66
N ALA A 19 -5.06 1.85 14.33
CA ALA A 19 -3.82 2.48 13.87
C ALA A 19 -3.36 1.94 12.52
N ALA A 20 -3.45 0.63 12.31
CA ALA A 20 -3.11 0.01 11.04
C ALA A 20 -4.02 0.51 9.92
N ARG A 21 -5.32 0.60 10.20
CA ARG A 21 -6.31 1.11 9.26
C ARG A 21 -6.02 2.55 8.87
N GLN A 22 -5.66 3.38 9.86
CA GLN A 22 -5.34 4.77 9.63
C GLN A 22 -4.09 4.92 8.75
N MET A 23 -3.06 4.13 9.00
CA MET A 23 -1.84 4.13 8.18
C MET A 23 -2.17 3.83 6.72
N LEU A 24 -2.97 2.80 6.47
CA LEU A 24 -3.34 2.42 5.11
C LEU A 24 -4.23 3.46 4.44
N THR A 25 -5.13 4.07 5.22
CA THR A 25 -6.00 5.14 4.71
C THR A 25 -5.18 6.36 4.29
N GLU A 26 -4.17 6.73 5.07
CA GLU A 26 -3.28 7.83 4.72
C GLU A 26 -2.54 7.56 3.42
N HIS A 27 -2.02 6.37 3.24
CA HIS A 27 -1.36 6.00 1.98
C HIS A 27 -2.33 6.08 0.80
N ALA A 28 -3.56 5.64 0.99
CA ALA A 28 -4.57 5.70 -0.06
C ALA A 28 -4.93 7.14 -0.43
N GLU A 29 -5.10 7.99 0.57
CA GLU A 29 -5.52 9.38 0.34
C GLU A 29 -4.40 10.26 -0.21
N TYR A 30 -3.21 10.17 0.36
CA TYR A 30 -2.12 11.08 0.00
C TYR A 30 -1.24 10.55 -1.12
N GLY A 31 -1.13 9.23 -1.24
CA GLY A 31 -0.28 8.62 -2.23
C GLY A 31 -1.02 7.90 -3.35
N GLN A 32 -2.34 7.86 -3.30
CA GLN A 32 -3.18 7.12 -4.24
C GLN A 32 -2.82 5.64 -4.32
N TRP A 33 -2.34 5.09 -3.20
CA TRP A 33 -2.00 3.69 -3.10
C TRP A 33 -3.25 2.85 -2.88
N GLU A 34 -3.32 1.71 -3.53
CA GLU A 34 -4.39 0.74 -3.31
C GLU A 34 -3.83 -0.57 -2.76
N LEU A 35 -4.67 -1.31 -2.07
CA LEU A 35 -4.28 -2.57 -1.46
C LEU A 35 -4.10 -3.64 -2.53
N ALA A 36 -2.89 -4.19 -2.62
CA ALA A 36 -2.60 -5.29 -3.55
C ALA A 36 -2.61 -6.64 -2.84
N ARG A 37 -2.03 -6.73 -1.64
CA ARG A 37 -1.92 -8.00 -0.92
C ARG A 37 -1.68 -7.77 0.55
N VAL A 38 -2.26 -8.65 1.38
CA VAL A 38 -2.00 -8.68 2.83
C VAL A 38 -1.46 -10.08 3.17
N ARG A 39 -0.34 -10.12 3.88
CA ARG A 39 0.22 -11.35 4.39
C ARG A 39 0.24 -11.29 5.91
N LEU A 40 -0.40 -12.27 6.55
CA LEU A 40 -0.41 -12.41 8.00
C LEU A 40 0.66 -13.41 8.42
N TYR A 41 1.43 -13.05 9.42
CA TYR A 41 2.45 -13.92 9.99
C TYR A 41 1.96 -14.52 11.31
N PRO A 42 2.51 -15.68 11.70
CA PRO A 42 2.07 -16.35 12.94
C PRO A 42 2.27 -15.54 14.21
N ASP A 43 3.23 -14.61 14.23
CA ASP A 43 3.49 -13.76 15.39
C ASP A 43 2.49 -12.61 15.54
N GLY A 44 1.55 -12.48 14.59
CA GLY A 44 0.56 -11.42 14.60
C GLY A 44 0.94 -10.17 13.79
N SER A 45 2.15 -10.12 13.26
CA SER A 45 2.54 -9.02 12.37
C SER A 45 1.92 -9.19 10.99
N ARG A 46 1.85 -8.11 10.25
CA ARG A 46 1.29 -8.09 8.90
C ARG A 46 2.24 -7.41 7.94
N HIS A 47 2.29 -7.92 6.73
CA HIS A 47 3.02 -7.31 5.64
C HIS A 47 2.01 -6.96 4.55
N VAL A 48 1.87 -5.68 4.27
CA VAL A 48 0.89 -5.18 3.31
C VAL A 48 1.63 -4.69 2.08
N ARG A 49 1.23 -5.19 0.93
CA ARG A 49 1.74 -4.69 -0.34
C ARG A 49 0.71 -3.76 -0.95
N LEU A 50 1.14 -2.55 -1.23
CA LEU A 50 0.34 -1.53 -1.89
C LEU A 50 0.83 -1.36 -3.31
N ARG A 51 -0.07 -0.93 -4.18
CA ARG A 51 0.27 -0.63 -5.57
C ARG A 51 -0.34 0.68 -5.99
N ARG A 52 0.28 1.31 -6.95
CA ARG A 52 -0.19 2.56 -7.52
C ARG A 52 -0.01 2.52 -9.02
N LYS A 53 -1.04 2.93 -9.75
CA LYS A 53 -0.96 3.04 -11.21
C LYS A 53 -0.04 4.18 -11.59
N ILE A 54 0.87 3.89 -12.49
CA ILE A 54 1.71 4.91 -13.09
C ILE A 54 1.14 5.18 -14.48
N ILE A 55 0.57 6.36 -14.65
CA ILE A 55 0.08 6.77 -15.96
C ILE A 55 1.19 7.54 -16.64
N ARG A 56 1.77 6.92 -17.67
CA ARG A 56 2.74 7.61 -18.51
C ARG A 56 2.00 8.32 -19.62
N VAL A 57 1.95 9.64 -19.50
CA VAL A 57 1.43 10.48 -20.57
C VAL A 57 2.61 10.79 -21.47
N GLN A 58 2.61 10.21 -22.65
CA GLN A 58 3.55 10.63 -23.70
C GLN A 58 3.07 11.93 -24.27
N ARG A 59 3.85 12.97 -24.06
CA ARG A 59 3.63 14.22 -24.76
C ARG A 59 4.37 14.14 -26.08
N THR A 60 3.61 14.07 -27.12
CA THR A 60 4.13 14.35 -28.46
C THR A 60 3.91 15.82 -28.72
N LEU A 61 4.98 16.49 -28.92
CA LEU A 61 4.96 17.88 -29.36
C LEU A 61 4.97 17.92 -30.88
#